data_e1b84ed77863616caf0d7befdc731e4e
#
_entry.id   e1b84ed77863616caf0d7befdc731e4e
#
_cell.length_a   1.000
_cell.length_b   1.000
_cell.length_c   1.000
_cell.angle_alpha   90.00
_cell.angle_beta   90.00
_cell.angle_gamma   90.00
#
_symmetry.space_group_name_H-M   'P 1'
#
loop_
_entity.id
_entity.type
_entity.pdbx_description
1 polymer ?
#
loop_
_entity_poly.entity_id
_entity_poly.type
_entity_poly.pdbx_seq_one_letter_code
_entity_poly.pdbx_strand_id
1 'polypeptide(L)'
;HMMAEEYDVNIALHTDHCHPEFVEPFLMPLIAETKRRRAAGLPNLFSSHMYDGSALPMDENIEESKRIMSACVDSDIILEIETGIVGGEEDGHDTSDVAADKLYTTPEDMVMAAKELGSMGRFMLAATFGNVHGVYKPGNVKLTPSILKDGQAAVVKALGASPHLDLVFHGGSGSELHGIHETLEYGVIKMNIDTDTQYAYSRPIIDHMFKHYDEVLKVEGEVGSKKVYDPRAYGKKAERNMADRIVQACSDLRSSGTSLGKNI
;
A
#
# COMPACT_ATOMS: atom_id res chain seq x y z
N HIS A 1 2.53 17.85 -0.38
CA HIS A 1 2.77 18.89 0.63
C HIS A 1 1.67 19.98 0.63
N MET A 2 1.46 20.71 -0.49
CA MET A 2 0.48 21.80 -0.56
C MET A 2 -0.92 21.39 -0.09
N MET A 3 -1.45 20.29 -0.60
CA MET A 3 -2.79 19.80 -0.21
C MET A 3 -2.86 19.40 1.27
N ALA A 4 -1.81 18.79 1.80
CA ALA A 4 -1.75 18.44 3.22
C ALA A 4 -1.77 19.68 4.12
N GLU A 5 -1.12 20.76 3.70
CA GLU A 5 -1.15 22.05 4.41
C GLU A 5 -2.51 22.71 4.36
N GLU A 6 -3.19 22.65 3.19
CA GLU A 6 -4.50 23.26 2.99
C GLU A 6 -5.61 22.55 3.80
N TYR A 7 -5.58 21.22 3.84
CA TYR A 7 -6.65 20.42 4.45
C TYR A 7 -6.32 19.93 5.86
N ASP A 8 -5.21 20.33 6.44
CA ASP A 8 -4.78 19.92 7.79
C ASP A 8 -4.78 18.40 7.99
N VAL A 9 -4.24 17.69 7.03
CA VAL A 9 -4.12 16.22 7.05
C VAL A 9 -2.68 15.80 6.92
N ASN A 10 -2.33 14.67 7.53
CA ASN A 10 -1.04 14.06 7.35
C ASN A 10 -1.06 13.17 6.10
N ILE A 11 -0.22 13.50 5.12
CA ILE A 11 -0.05 12.71 3.90
C ILE A 11 1.42 12.32 3.79
N ALA A 12 1.69 11.02 3.88
CA ALA A 12 3.00 10.45 3.58
C ALA A 12 3.08 10.10 2.09
N LEU A 13 4.22 10.41 1.45
CA LEU A 13 4.50 9.92 0.11
C LEU A 13 5.34 8.65 0.22
N HIS A 14 4.90 7.60 -0.41
CA HIS A 14 5.47 6.26 -0.39
C HIS A 14 5.58 5.74 -1.82
N THR A 15 6.63 4.98 -2.15
CA THR A 15 6.71 4.21 -3.40
C THR A 15 6.08 2.85 -3.18
N ASP A 16 5.42 2.32 -4.21
CA ASP A 16 4.87 0.98 -4.21
C ASP A 16 5.90 -0.05 -4.68
N HIS A 17 5.51 -1.28 -4.99
CA HIS A 17 6.38 -2.41 -5.30
C HIS A 17 7.58 -2.04 -6.17
N CYS A 18 8.78 -2.09 -5.59
CA CYS A 18 10.04 -1.91 -6.30
C CYS A 18 10.78 -3.25 -6.34
N HIS A 19 10.67 -3.97 -7.46
CA HIS A 19 11.38 -5.22 -7.67
C HIS A 19 12.90 -5.02 -7.78
N PRO A 20 13.72 -6.07 -7.59
CA PRO A 20 15.18 -5.97 -7.55
C PRO A 20 15.81 -5.22 -8.73
N GLU A 21 15.30 -5.42 -9.95
CA GLU A 21 15.80 -4.78 -11.17
C GLU A 21 15.57 -3.27 -11.21
N PHE A 22 14.64 -2.75 -10.41
CA PHE A 22 14.32 -1.31 -10.34
C PHE A 22 15.01 -0.60 -9.16
N VAL A 23 15.71 -1.32 -8.29
CA VAL A 23 16.37 -0.71 -7.14
C VAL A 23 17.37 0.35 -7.60
N GLU A 24 18.28 0.01 -8.51
CA GLU A 24 19.30 0.95 -9.00
C GLU A 24 18.75 2.08 -9.88
N PRO A 25 17.91 1.82 -10.89
CA PRO A 25 17.45 2.89 -11.77
C PRO A 25 16.34 3.77 -11.18
N PHE A 26 15.61 3.32 -10.17
CA PHE A 26 14.45 4.03 -9.64
C PHE A 26 14.59 4.35 -8.15
N LEU A 27 14.75 3.34 -7.28
CA LEU A 27 14.67 3.52 -5.83
C LEU A 27 15.86 4.30 -5.28
N MET A 28 17.10 3.91 -5.63
CA MET A 28 18.31 4.55 -5.13
C MET A 28 18.41 6.02 -5.51
N PRO A 29 18.06 6.47 -6.74
CA PRO A 29 18.00 7.89 -7.09
C PRO A 29 17.00 8.71 -6.25
N LEU A 30 15.84 8.13 -5.87
CA LEU A 30 14.84 8.80 -5.02
C LEU A 30 15.35 8.98 -3.59
N ILE A 31 16.02 7.98 -3.04
CA ILE A 31 16.68 8.06 -1.73
C ILE A 31 17.77 9.13 -1.76
N ALA A 32 18.60 9.14 -2.80
CA ALA A 32 19.65 10.14 -2.98
C ALA A 32 19.10 11.57 -3.09
N GLU A 33 17.99 11.76 -3.81
CA GLU A 33 17.31 13.06 -3.88
C GLU A 33 16.75 13.49 -2.52
N THR A 34 16.17 12.58 -1.75
CA THR A 34 15.71 12.88 -0.38
C THR A 34 16.89 13.32 0.50
N LYS A 35 18.02 12.63 0.42
CA LYS A 35 19.26 12.99 1.14
C LYS A 35 19.77 14.38 0.74
N ARG A 36 19.78 14.68 -0.56
CA ARG A 36 20.16 15.99 -1.09
C ARG A 36 19.24 17.11 -0.55
N ARG A 37 17.92 16.87 -0.54
CA ARG A 37 16.93 17.83 -0.01
C ARG A 37 17.17 18.12 1.47
N ARG A 38 17.36 17.08 2.29
CA ARG A 38 17.65 17.23 3.72
C ARG A 38 18.93 18.04 3.96
N ALA A 39 19.98 17.78 3.20
CA ALA A 39 21.24 18.56 3.27
C ALA A 39 21.02 20.04 2.94
N ALA A 40 20.03 20.36 2.12
CA ALA A 40 19.61 21.73 1.79
C ALA A 40 18.58 22.33 2.78
N GLY A 41 18.26 21.65 3.88
CA GLY A 41 17.25 22.10 4.87
C GLY A 41 15.81 22.00 4.36
N LEU A 42 15.57 21.24 3.31
CA LEU A 42 14.23 21.00 2.75
C LEU A 42 13.62 19.72 3.35
N PRO A 43 12.28 19.64 3.41
CA PRO A 43 11.61 18.42 3.87
C PRO A 43 11.87 17.23 2.95
N ASN A 44 11.74 16.01 3.49
CA ASN A 44 11.84 14.79 2.72
C ASN A 44 10.89 14.83 1.52
N LEU A 45 11.32 14.25 0.41
CA LEU A 45 10.44 14.01 -0.74
C LEU A 45 9.51 12.85 -0.44
N PHE A 46 10.08 11.73 -0.01
CA PHE A 46 9.37 10.53 0.42
C PHE A 46 9.56 10.28 1.91
N SER A 47 8.50 9.77 2.57
CA SER A 47 8.55 9.36 3.97
C SER A 47 8.97 7.90 4.11
N SER A 48 8.69 7.10 3.09
CA SER A 48 8.99 5.67 3.05
C SER A 48 9.13 5.17 1.62
N HIS A 49 9.78 4.04 1.47
CA HIS A 49 9.92 3.33 0.21
C HIS A 49 9.64 1.84 0.42
N MET A 50 9.07 1.19 -0.59
CA MET A 50 8.94 -0.25 -0.62
C MET A 50 10.00 -0.87 -1.51
N TYR A 51 10.61 -1.96 -1.02
CA TYR A 51 11.40 -2.92 -1.77
C TYR A 51 10.70 -4.27 -1.75
N ASP A 52 10.41 -4.79 -2.93
CA ASP A 52 9.75 -6.07 -3.10
C ASP A 52 10.76 -7.13 -3.54
N GLY A 53 11.32 -7.84 -2.57
CA GLY A 53 12.17 -9.00 -2.75
C GLY A 53 11.44 -10.33 -2.57
N SER A 54 10.11 -10.35 -2.54
CA SER A 54 9.30 -11.53 -2.22
C SER A 54 9.52 -12.73 -3.13
N ALA A 55 9.91 -12.49 -4.39
CA ALA A 55 10.25 -13.55 -5.34
C ALA A 55 11.63 -14.19 -5.11
N LEU A 56 12.51 -13.55 -4.32
CA LEU A 56 13.85 -14.04 -4.00
C LEU A 56 13.82 -15.03 -2.83
N PRO A 57 14.87 -15.86 -2.68
CA PRO A 57 15.13 -16.56 -1.42
C PRO A 57 15.23 -15.56 -0.27
N MET A 58 14.75 -15.94 0.92
CA MET A 58 14.64 -15.02 2.07
C MET A 58 15.98 -14.40 2.48
N ASP A 59 17.07 -15.12 2.40
CA ASP A 59 18.42 -14.64 2.68
C ASP A 59 18.88 -13.56 1.70
N GLU A 60 18.62 -13.74 0.39
CA GLU A 60 18.92 -12.74 -0.64
C GLU A 60 18.04 -11.49 -0.48
N ASN A 61 16.75 -11.68 -0.19
CA ASN A 61 15.83 -10.58 0.10
C ASN A 61 16.35 -9.73 1.29
N ILE A 62 16.74 -10.37 2.38
CA ILE A 62 17.25 -9.68 3.58
C ILE A 62 18.58 -8.94 3.29
N GLU A 63 19.51 -9.55 2.58
CA GLU A 63 20.78 -8.88 2.24
C GLU A 63 20.58 -7.62 1.40
N GLU A 64 19.70 -7.67 0.40
CA GLU A 64 19.36 -6.49 -0.39
C GLU A 64 18.59 -5.45 0.45
N SER A 65 17.68 -5.89 1.30
CA SER A 65 16.96 -5.03 2.24
C SER A 65 17.92 -4.28 3.18
N LYS A 66 18.96 -4.93 3.69
CA LYS A 66 20.01 -4.29 4.51
C LYS A 66 20.76 -3.21 3.73
N ARG A 67 21.09 -3.49 2.47
CA ARG A 67 21.77 -2.53 1.59
C ARG A 67 20.92 -1.27 1.40
N ILE A 68 19.65 -1.44 1.08
CA ILE A 68 18.71 -0.34 0.89
C ILE A 68 18.45 0.40 2.22
N MET A 69 18.26 -0.33 3.32
CA MET A 69 18.07 0.23 4.65
C MET A 69 19.22 1.16 5.03
N SER A 70 20.45 0.75 4.76
CA SER A 70 21.64 1.57 5.02
C SER A 70 21.61 2.92 4.30
N ALA A 71 21.01 2.99 3.11
CA ALA A 71 20.81 4.23 2.39
C ALA A 71 19.63 5.07 2.96
N CYS A 72 18.63 4.43 3.55
CA CYS A 72 17.43 5.07 4.09
C CYS A 72 17.67 5.74 5.46
N VAL A 73 18.46 5.11 6.34
CA VAL A 73 18.62 5.51 7.75
C VAL A 73 19.05 6.95 7.92
N ASP A 74 20.07 7.40 7.16
CA ASP A 74 20.58 8.77 7.21
C ASP A 74 19.55 9.83 6.81
N SER A 75 18.50 9.42 6.12
CA SER A 75 17.46 10.30 5.58
C SER A 75 16.12 10.19 6.31
N ASP A 76 16.06 9.43 7.41
CA ASP A 76 14.84 9.18 8.18
C ASP A 76 13.71 8.65 7.30
N ILE A 77 14.04 7.74 6.40
CA ILE A 77 13.13 7.04 5.51
C ILE A 77 12.80 5.68 6.12
N ILE A 78 11.52 5.33 6.18
CA ILE A 78 11.07 4.00 6.57
C ILE A 78 11.18 3.09 5.36
N LEU A 79 11.82 1.93 5.49
CA LEU A 79 11.82 0.91 4.45
C LEU A 79 10.67 -0.06 4.67
N GLU A 80 9.86 -0.30 3.65
CA GLU A 80 8.92 -1.43 3.61
C GLU A 80 9.56 -2.56 2.83
N ILE A 81 9.48 -3.76 3.37
CA ILE A 81 9.92 -5.00 2.69
C ILE A 81 8.77 -5.98 2.64
N GLU A 82 8.81 -6.93 1.72
CA GLU A 82 7.80 -7.97 1.58
C GLU A 82 8.39 -9.37 1.79
N THR A 83 7.64 -10.21 2.52
CA THR A 83 7.95 -11.63 2.73
C THR A 83 6.75 -12.49 2.38
N GLY A 84 6.96 -13.50 1.57
CA GLY A 84 5.89 -14.26 0.92
C GLY A 84 5.36 -13.51 -0.31
N ILE A 85 4.72 -14.21 -1.22
CA ILE A 85 4.18 -13.64 -2.46
C ILE A 85 2.69 -13.39 -2.29
N VAL A 86 2.25 -12.14 -2.46
CA VAL A 86 0.82 -11.82 -2.48
C VAL A 86 0.19 -12.45 -3.73
N GLY A 87 -0.87 -13.23 -3.54
CA GLY A 87 -1.57 -13.89 -4.64
C GLY A 87 -2.38 -12.88 -5.49
N GLY A 88 -2.77 -13.30 -6.72
CA GLY A 88 -3.65 -12.53 -7.59
C GLY A 88 -2.96 -11.82 -8.74
N GLU A 89 -3.59 -10.78 -9.27
CA GLU A 89 -3.09 -9.99 -10.40
C GLU A 89 -2.98 -8.51 -10.01
N GLU A 90 -1.79 -7.94 -10.19
CA GLU A 90 -1.52 -6.52 -10.00
C GLU A 90 -0.52 -6.04 -11.07
N ASP A 91 -0.81 -4.91 -11.69
CA ASP A 91 0.04 -4.24 -12.69
C ASP A 91 0.55 -5.15 -13.82
N GLY A 92 -0.26 -6.18 -14.19
CA GLY A 92 0.08 -7.15 -15.24
C GLY A 92 0.94 -8.33 -14.77
N HIS A 93 1.21 -8.45 -13.49
CA HIS A 93 1.82 -9.62 -12.87
C HIS A 93 0.73 -10.54 -12.31
N ASP A 94 0.64 -11.75 -12.84
CA ASP A 94 -0.31 -12.79 -12.39
C ASP A 94 0.46 -13.87 -11.60
N THR A 95 0.04 -14.05 -10.35
CA THR A 95 0.64 -15.03 -9.43
C THR A 95 -0.22 -16.26 -9.22
N SER A 96 -1.21 -16.50 -10.09
CA SER A 96 -2.13 -17.65 -9.98
C SER A 96 -1.44 -19.01 -10.00
N ASP A 97 -0.25 -19.11 -10.62
CA ASP A 97 0.56 -20.32 -10.72
C ASP A 97 1.56 -20.50 -9.56
N VAL A 98 1.59 -19.59 -8.60
CA VAL A 98 2.52 -19.66 -7.44
C VAL A 98 2.07 -20.78 -6.49
N ALA A 99 3.05 -21.57 -6.04
CA ALA A 99 2.80 -22.65 -5.08
C ALA A 99 2.22 -22.11 -3.76
N ALA A 100 1.21 -22.79 -3.22
CA ALA A 100 0.43 -22.30 -2.06
C ALA A 100 1.28 -22.05 -0.80
N ASP A 101 2.40 -22.74 -0.63
CA ASP A 101 3.32 -22.55 0.49
C ASP A 101 4.10 -21.23 0.42
N LYS A 102 4.23 -20.65 -0.77
CA LYS A 102 4.86 -19.32 -0.95
C LYS A 102 3.89 -18.15 -0.78
N LEU A 103 2.60 -18.41 -0.67
CA LEU A 103 1.56 -17.40 -0.48
C LEU A 103 1.35 -17.02 0.98
N TYR A 104 2.20 -17.49 1.89
CA TYR A 104 2.08 -17.22 3.32
C TYR A 104 3.45 -16.87 3.92
N THR A 105 3.48 -15.78 4.66
CA THR A 105 4.64 -15.42 5.50
C THR A 105 4.72 -16.40 6.67
N THR A 106 5.91 -16.91 6.93
CA THR A 106 6.14 -17.79 8.09
C THR A 106 6.57 -17.02 9.33
N PRO A 107 6.36 -17.56 10.55
CA PRO A 107 6.90 -16.96 11.76
C PRO A 107 8.43 -16.81 11.71
N GLU A 108 9.14 -17.72 11.07
CA GLU A 108 10.59 -17.71 10.86
C GLU A 108 11.04 -16.53 10.00
N ASP A 109 10.29 -16.20 8.94
CA ASP A 109 10.55 -15.02 8.09
C ASP A 109 10.43 -13.74 8.89
N MET A 110 9.36 -13.62 9.70
CA MET A 110 9.15 -12.47 10.57
C MET A 110 10.26 -12.31 11.60
N VAL A 111 10.72 -13.40 12.20
CA VAL A 111 11.85 -13.39 13.14
C VAL A 111 13.14 -12.98 12.43
N MET A 112 13.39 -13.48 11.23
CA MET A 112 14.59 -13.13 10.45
C MET A 112 14.58 -11.64 10.11
N ALA A 113 13.48 -11.11 9.57
CA ALA A 113 13.35 -9.69 9.27
C ALA A 113 13.58 -8.82 10.52
N ALA A 114 12.92 -9.15 11.63
CA ALA A 114 13.05 -8.41 12.88
C ALA A 114 14.49 -8.42 13.43
N LYS A 115 15.16 -9.57 13.38
CA LYS A 115 16.53 -9.74 13.86
C LYS A 115 17.54 -8.98 13.01
N GLU A 116 17.42 -9.09 11.70
CA GLU A 116 18.42 -8.58 10.77
C GLU A 116 18.26 -7.07 10.48
N LEU A 117 17.02 -6.55 10.48
CA LEU A 117 16.74 -5.16 10.14
C LEU A 117 16.41 -4.28 11.36
N GLY A 118 15.86 -4.86 12.41
CA GLY A 118 15.33 -4.09 13.55
C GLY A 118 16.34 -3.20 14.28
N SER A 119 17.63 -3.56 14.26
CA SER A 119 18.70 -2.74 14.84
C SER A 119 19.28 -1.70 13.87
N MET A 120 18.97 -1.79 12.59
CA MET A 120 19.51 -0.91 11.56
C MET A 120 18.72 0.37 11.41
N GLY A 121 17.37 0.29 11.48
CA GLY A 121 16.49 1.44 11.29
C GLY A 121 15.02 1.05 11.41
N ARG A 122 14.14 1.99 11.07
CA ARG A 122 12.69 1.75 11.03
C ARG A 122 12.30 1.05 9.74
N PHE A 123 11.54 -0.03 9.85
CA PHE A 123 11.00 -0.72 8.70
C PHE A 123 9.56 -1.17 8.95
N MET A 124 8.84 -1.44 7.87
CA MET A 124 7.53 -2.08 7.85
C MET A 124 7.66 -3.41 7.11
N LEU A 125 6.88 -4.40 7.51
CA LEU A 125 6.88 -5.71 6.90
C LEU A 125 5.51 -5.99 6.25
N ALA A 126 5.48 -6.04 4.92
CA ALA A 126 4.34 -6.56 4.19
C ALA A 126 4.34 -8.09 4.32
N ALA A 127 3.34 -8.59 5.02
CA ALA A 127 3.17 -10.01 5.30
C ALA A 127 2.00 -10.58 4.50
N THR A 128 2.13 -11.83 4.06
CA THR A 128 1.09 -12.55 3.35
C THR A 128 0.38 -13.54 4.29
N PHE A 129 -0.92 -13.43 4.35
CA PHE A 129 -1.79 -14.24 5.24
C PHE A 129 -3.11 -14.62 4.56
N GLY A 130 -3.06 -14.86 3.24
CA GLY A 130 -4.21 -15.17 2.39
C GLY A 130 -4.80 -13.94 1.69
N ASN A 131 -4.16 -12.78 1.81
CA ASN A 131 -4.49 -11.58 1.07
C ASN A 131 -4.08 -11.75 -0.40
N VAL A 132 -4.79 -11.07 -1.27
CA VAL A 132 -4.62 -11.19 -2.73
C VAL A 132 -4.87 -9.84 -3.40
N HIS A 133 -4.15 -9.59 -4.49
CA HIS A 133 -4.34 -8.42 -5.33
C HIS A 133 -5.48 -8.63 -6.34
N GLY A 134 -6.15 -7.56 -6.75
CA GLY A 134 -7.15 -7.54 -7.81
C GLY A 134 -8.60 -7.55 -7.34
N VAL A 135 -9.51 -7.93 -8.25
CA VAL A 135 -10.96 -7.94 -8.01
C VAL A 135 -11.42 -9.31 -7.59
N TYR A 136 -11.92 -9.43 -6.38
CA TYR A 136 -12.49 -10.67 -5.86
C TYR A 136 -13.95 -10.49 -5.47
N LYS A 137 -14.74 -11.55 -5.67
CA LYS A 137 -16.08 -11.59 -5.10
C LYS A 137 -15.96 -11.70 -3.58
N PRO A 138 -16.76 -10.95 -2.81
CA PRO A 138 -16.80 -11.12 -1.36
C PRO A 138 -16.91 -12.59 -0.96
N GLY A 139 -16.03 -13.03 -0.05
CA GLY A 139 -15.97 -14.42 0.41
C GLY A 139 -15.04 -15.35 -0.38
N ASN A 140 -14.44 -14.92 -1.49
CA ASN A 140 -13.42 -15.70 -2.20
C ASN A 140 -12.02 -15.53 -1.62
N VAL A 141 -11.77 -14.39 -0.95
CA VAL A 141 -10.53 -14.14 -0.23
C VAL A 141 -10.70 -14.63 1.20
N LYS A 142 -9.92 -15.63 1.58
CA LYS A 142 -9.93 -16.16 2.94
C LYS A 142 -8.68 -15.71 3.67
N LEU A 143 -8.79 -14.58 4.35
CA LEU A 143 -7.74 -14.11 5.24
C LEU A 143 -7.52 -15.08 6.41
N THR A 144 -6.28 -15.22 6.81
CA THR A 144 -5.87 -15.99 7.98
C THR A 144 -5.03 -15.09 8.91
N PRO A 145 -5.65 -14.11 9.58
CA PRO A 145 -4.94 -13.12 10.41
C PRO A 145 -4.13 -13.74 11.55
N SER A 146 -4.46 -14.98 11.97
CA SER A 146 -3.68 -15.72 12.98
C SER A 146 -2.21 -15.89 12.59
N ILE A 147 -1.86 -15.88 11.30
CA ILE A 147 -0.46 -15.91 10.83
C ILE A 147 0.31 -14.70 11.38
N LEU A 148 -0.31 -13.52 11.32
CA LEU A 148 0.30 -12.29 11.85
C LEU A 148 0.50 -12.38 13.37
N LYS A 149 -0.50 -12.89 14.09
CA LYS A 149 -0.44 -13.11 15.53
C LYS A 149 0.69 -14.06 15.92
N ASP A 150 0.76 -15.20 15.23
CA ASP A 150 1.75 -16.23 15.51
C ASP A 150 3.18 -15.75 15.19
N GLY A 151 3.33 -15.00 14.09
CA GLY A 151 4.58 -14.36 13.73
C GLY A 151 5.03 -13.32 14.76
N GLN A 152 4.15 -12.41 15.20
CA GLN A 152 4.46 -11.46 16.28
C GLN A 152 4.88 -12.18 17.56
N ALA A 153 4.18 -13.25 17.93
CA ALA A 153 4.53 -14.06 19.11
C ALA A 153 5.90 -14.72 18.97
N ALA A 154 6.26 -15.20 17.79
CA ALA A 154 7.57 -15.78 17.50
C ALA A 154 8.68 -14.73 17.62
N VAL A 155 8.47 -13.52 17.11
CA VAL A 155 9.40 -12.39 17.22
C VAL A 155 9.65 -12.04 18.69
N VAL A 156 8.59 -11.88 19.49
CA VAL A 156 8.70 -11.61 20.93
C VAL A 156 9.45 -12.72 21.65
N LYS A 157 9.17 -13.98 21.31
CA LYS A 157 9.86 -15.14 21.90
C LYS A 157 11.35 -15.17 21.56
N ALA A 158 11.73 -14.80 20.34
CA ALA A 158 13.11 -14.86 19.85
C ALA A 158 13.96 -13.68 20.33
N LEU A 159 13.39 -12.47 20.38
CA LEU A 159 14.12 -11.22 20.57
C LEU A 159 13.79 -10.51 21.90
N GLY A 160 12.86 -11.05 22.69
CA GLY A 160 12.43 -10.46 23.98
C GLY A 160 11.22 -9.56 23.84
N ALA A 161 10.75 -8.97 24.94
CA ALA A 161 9.42 -8.41 25.12
C ALA A 161 9.11 -7.13 24.32
N SER A 162 9.96 -6.67 23.43
CA SER A 162 9.69 -5.45 22.66
C SER A 162 10.43 -5.40 21.34
N PRO A 163 10.02 -6.07 20.30
CA PRO A 163 9.49 -5.34 19.15
C PRO A 163 8.22 -5.99 18.62
N HIS A 164 7.13 -5.25 18.60
CA HIS A 164 6.08 -5.51 17.65
C HIS A 164 6.57 -5.03 16.29
N LEU A 165 6.47 -5.87 15.27
CA LEU A 165 6.69 -5.44 13.89
C LEU A 165 5.54 -4.54 13.45
N ASP A 166 5.87 -3.46 12.79
CA ASP A 166 4.92 -2.65 12.04
C ASP A 166 4.57 -3.40 10.74
N LEU A 167 3.35 -3.95 10.68
CA LEU A 167 2.92 -4.81 9.58
C LEU A 167 2.14 -4.02 8.53
N VAL A 168 2.23 -4.47 7.28
CA VAL A 168 1.49 -3.94 6.14
C VAL A 168 0.61 -5.02 5.55
N PHE A 169 -0.62 -4.65 5.23
CA PHE A 169 -1.62 -5.47 4.58
C PHE A 169 -1.77 -5.04 3.11
N HIS A 170 -1.20 -5.80 2.18
CA HIS A 170 -1.42 -5.64 0.75
C HIS A 170 -2.70 -6.32 0.29
N GLY A 171 -3.26 -5.88 -0.85
CA GLY A 171 -4.46 -6.47 -1.42
C GLY A 171 -5.69 -6.31 -0.51
N GLY A 172 -5.85 -5.15 0.11
CA GLY A 172 -6.92 -4.89 1.05
C GLY A 172 -8.31 -4.72 0.44
N SER A 173 -8.41 -4.43 -0.86
CA SER A 173 -9.68 -4.28 -1.57
C SER A 173 -10.54 -5.55 -1.45
N GLY A 174 -11.85 -5.39 -1.17
CA GLY A 174 -12.78 -6.52 -1.05
C GLY A 174 -12.66 -7.34 0.23
N SER A 175 -11.81 -6.97 1.16
CA SER A 175 -11.67 -7.65 2.46
C SER A 175 -12.87 -7.41 3.37
N GLU A 176 -13.25 -8.43 4.15
CA GLU A 176 -14.33 -8.30 5.11
C GLU A 176 -13.89 -7.51 6.35
N LEU A 177 -14.79 -6.66 6.86
CA LEU A 177 -14.48 -5.71 7.94
C LEU A 177 -13.95 -6.40 9.21
N HIS A 178 -14.47 -7.58 9.56
CA HIS A 178 -13.99 -8.31 10.73
C HIS A 178 -12.53 -8.77 10.57
N GLY A 179 -12.15 -9.21 9.35
CA GLY A 179 -10.77 -9.57 9.02
C GLY A 179 -9.84 -8.37 9.11
N ILE A 180 -10.25 -7.21 8.57
CA ILE A 180 -9.49 -5.96 8.70
C ILE A 180 -9.28 -5.64 10.19
N HIS A 181 -10.34 -5.63 10.99
CA HIS A 181 -10.24 -5.31 12.42
C HIS A 181 -9.32 -6.28 13.18
N GLU A 182 -9.35 -7.57 12.84
CA GLU A 182 -8.48 -8.56 13.46
C GLU A 182 -7.00 -8.31 13.13
N THR A 183 -6.68 -7.94 11.88
CA THR A 183 -5.30 -7.63 11.49
C THR A 183 -4.75 -6.39 12.23
N LEU A 184 -5.60 -5.38 12.49
CA LEU A 184 -5.19 -4.21 13.27
C LEU A 184 -4.76 -4.58 14.70
N GLU A 185 -5.42 -5.57 15.32
CA GLU A 185 -5.05 -6.05 16.67
C GLU A 185 -3.69 -6.79 16.67
N TYR A 186 -3.22 -7.24 15.50
CA TYR A 186 -1.96 -7.96 15.34
C TYR A 186 -0.81 -7.12 14.77
N GLY A 187 -1.00 -5.78 14.70
CA GLY A 187 0.06 -4.84 14.38
C GLY A 187 0.08 -4.34 12.93
N VAL A 188 -0.99 -4.53 12.17
CA VAL A 188 -1.12 -3.87 10.86
C VAL A 188 -1.34 -2.38 11.08
N ILE A 189 -0.44 -1.56 10.53
CA ILE A 189 -0.47 -0.09 10.61
C ILE A 189 -0.73 0.58 9.25
N LYS A 190 -0.60 -0.15 8.16
CA LYS A 190 -0.80 0.31 6.78
C LYS A 190 -1.58 -0.75 6.01
N MET A 191 -2.51 -0.33 5.17
CA MET A 191 -3.26 -1.21 4.28
C MET A 191 -3.29 -0.61 2.88
N ASN A 192 -2.93 -1.40 1.87
CA ASN A 192 -3.00 -0.98 0.47
C ASN A 192 -4.39 -1.26 -0.09
N ILE A 193 -5.03 -0.22 -0.63
CA ILE A 193 -6.35 -0.29 -1.25
C ILE A 193 -6.28 0.44 -2.59
N ASP A 194 -6.17 -0.30 -3.68
CA ASP A 194 -6.11 0.26 -5.03
C ASP A 194 -7.39 -0.04 -5.82
N THR A 195 -7.69 -1.30 -6.06
CA THR A 195 -8.81 -1.75 -6.91
C THR A 195 -10.14 -1.08 -6.56
N ASP A 196 -10.48 -0.99 -5.28
CA ASP A 196 -11.73 -0.35 -4.83
C ASP A 196 -11.74 1.16 -5.14
N THR A 197 -10.59 1.84 -5.03
CA THR A 197 -10.49 3.27 -5.31
C THR A 197 -10.53 3.54 -6.81
N GLN A 198 -9.88 2.71 -7.62
CA GLN A 198 -10.00 2.75 -9.08
C GLN A 198 -11.46 2.56 -9.52
N TYR A 199 -12.14 1.54 -8.97
CA TYR A 199 -13.54 1.29 -9.29
C TYR A 199 -14.44 2.44 -8.86
N ALA A 200 -14.24 2.97 -7.66
CA ALA A 200 -15.00 4.11 -7.14
C ALA A 200 -14.87 5.35 -8.02
N TYR A 201 -13.70 5.58 -8.61
CA TYR A 201 -13.48 6.69 -9.55
C TYR A 201 -14.10 6.41 -10.93
N SER A 202 -13.89 5.22 -11.47
CA SER A 202 -14.27 4.87 -12.84
C SER A 202 -15.78 4.64 -13.00
N ARG A 203 -16.44 4.05 -12.01
CA ARG A 203 -17.87 3.68 -12.08
C ARG A 203 -18.81 4.83 -12.40
N PRO A 204 -18.71 6.01 -11.77
CA PRO A 204 -19.56 7.16 -12.09
C PRO A 204 -19.31 7.74 -13.49
N ILE A 205 -18.08 7.62 -14.00
CA ILE A 205 -17.74 8.05 -15.37
C ILE A 205 -18.46 7.16 -16.38
N ILE A 206 -18.35 5.85 -16.22
CA ILE A 206 -18.97 4.85 -17.08
C ILE A 206 -20.51 5.03 -17.07
N ASP A 207 -21.10 5.15 -15.87
CA ASP A 207 -22.55 5.40 -15.73
C ASP A 207 -22.98 6.68 -16.44
N HIS A 208 -22.21 7.75 -16.33
CA HIS A 208 -22.49 9.00 -17.02
C HIS A 208 -22.43 8.82 -18.54
N MET A 209 -21.41 8.14 -19.07
CA MET A 209 -21.24 7.92 -20.51
C MET A 209 -22.38 7.07 -21.09
N PHE A 210 -22.78 6.01 -20.41
CA PHE A 210 -23.87 5.16 -20.86
C PHE A 210 -25.24 5.86 -20.80
N LYS A 211 -25.51 6.66 -19.79
CA LYS A 211 -26.77 7.41 -19.66
C LYS A 211 -26.91 8.53 -20.67
N HIS A 212 -25.81 9.03 -21.19
CA HIS A 212 -25.77 10.19 -22.08
C HIS A 212 -25.07 9.89 -23.40
N TYR A 213 -25.16 8.65 -23.87
CA TYR A 213 -24.46 8.20 -25.07
C TYR A 213 -24.60 9.13 -26.25
N ASP A 214 -25.84 9.49 -26.61
CA ASP A 214 -26.15 10.35 -27.76
C ASP A 214 -25.72 11.82 -27.57
N GLU A 215 -25.56 12.26 -26.33
CA GLU A 215 -25.12 13.61 -26.01
C GLU A 215 -23.59 13.73 -25.87
N VAL A 216 -22.90 12.61 -25.58
CA VAL A 216 -21.45 12.56 -25.45
C VAL A 216 -20.78 12.38 -26.80
N LEU A 217 -21.33 11.54 -27.64
CA LEU A 217 -20.81 11.24 -28.98
C LEU A 217 -21.39 12.11 -30.06
N LYS A 218 -20.61 12.31 -31.12
CA LYS A 218 -21.12 12.81 -32.39
C LYS A 218 -21.77 11.66 -33.15
N VAL A 219 -23.06 11.72 -33.34
CA VAL A 219 -23.82 10.77 -34.16
C VAL A 219 -24.20 11.47 -35.47
N GLU A 220 -23.88 10.86 -36.61
CA GLU A 220 -24.26 11.36 -37.96
C GLU A 220 -23.90 12.84 -38.25
N GLY A 221 -22.75 13.30 -37.73
CA GLY A 221 -22.30 14.69 -37.93
C GLY A 221 -22.84 15.70 -36.91
N GLU A 222 -23.74 15.29 -36.06
CA GLU A 222 -24.22 16.10 -34.94
C GLU A 222 -23.13 16.41 -33.92
N VAL A 223 -23.24 17.55 -33.25
CA VAL A 223 -22.35 17.94 -32.18
C VAL A 223 -23.00 17.59 -30.85
N GLY A 224 -22.34 16.74 -30.05
CA GLY A 224 -22.84 16.40 -28.73
C GLY A 224 -22.98 17.61 -27.78
N SER A 225 -23.66 17.43 -26.66
CA SER A 225 -23.88 18.48 -25.67
C SER A 225 -22.62 18.73 -24.85
N LYS A 226 -22.00 19.91 -24.99
CA LYS A 226 -20.81 20.28 -24.23
C LYS A 226 -21.01 20.14 -22.71
N LYS A 227 -22.19 20.42 -22.19
CA LYS A 227 -22.51 20.30 -20.78
C LYS A 227 -22.39 18.84 -20.26
N VAL A 228 -22.54 17.88 -21.15
CA VAL A 228 -22.52 16.45 -20.85
C VAL A 228 -21.13 15.86 -21.05
N TYR A 229 -20.47 16.16 -22.18
CA TYR A 229 -19.14 15.60 -22.44
C TYR A 229 -17.98 16.37 -21.81
N ASP A 230 -18.23 17.51 -21.14
CA ASP A 230 -17.20 18.23 -20.40
C ASP A 230 -16.67 17.35 -19.25
N PRO A 231 -15.35 17.04 -19.22
CA PRO A 231 -14.77 16.19 -18.16
C PRO A 231 -15.08 16.66 -16.75
N ARG A 232 -15.24 17.96 -16.54
CA ARG A 232 -15.61 18.53 -15.23
C ARG A 232 -16.99 18.11 -14.76
N ALA A 233 -17.90 17.74 -15.69
CA ALA A 233 -19.26 17.33 -15.34
C ALA A 233 -19.27 15.92 -14.69
N TYR A 234 -18.56 14.96 -15.27
CA TYR A 234 -18.48 13.60 -14.75
C TYR A 234 -17.31 13.39 -13.79
N GLY A 235 -16.21 14.14 -13.97
CA GLY A 235 -15.05 14.07 -13.10
C GLY A 235 -15.38 14.41 -11.64
N LYS A 236 -16.19 15.45 -11.39
CA LYS A 236 -16.67 15.80 -10.04
C LYS A 236 -17.45 14.68 -9.35
N LYS A 237 -18.20 13.88 -10.13
CA LYS A 237 -18.90 12.71 -9.59
C LYS A 237 -17.92 11.61 -9.23
N ALA A 238 -16.90 11.41 -10.07
CA ALA A 238 -15.84 10.44 -9.83
C ALA A 238 -15.01 10.80 -8.58
N GLU A 239 -14.58 12.07 -8.48
CA GLU A 239 -13.86 12.60 -7.31
C GLU A 239 -14.67 12.38 -6.02
N ARG A 240 -15.97 12.72 -6.04
CA ARG A 240 -16.83 12.55 -4.87
C ARG A 240 -16.95 11.09 -4.46
N ASN A 241 -17.18 10.19 -5.41
CA ASN A 241 -17.34 8.78 -5.12
C ASN A 241 -16.03 8.15 -4.59
N MET A 242 -14.90 8.56 -5.14
CA MET A 242 -13.59 8.15 -4.63
C MET A 242 -13.34 8.68 -3.22
N ALA A 243 -13.67 9.96 -2.97
CA ALA A 243 -13.54 10.55 -1.64
C ALA A 243 -14.40 9.80 -0.60
N ASP A 244 -15.65 9.46 -0.94
CA ASP A 244 -16.53 8.69 -0.07
C ASP A 244 -15.94 7.29 0.22
N ARG A 245 -15.29 6.63 -0.77
CA ARG A 245 -14.62 5.34 -0.56
C ARG A 245 -13.38 5.47 0.35
N ILE A 246 -12.62 6.55 0.22
CA ILE A 246 -11.47 6.83 1.11
C ILE A 246 -11.93 7.08 2.55
N VAL A 247 -13.01 7.86 2.72
CA VAL A 247 -13.62 8.07 4.05
C VAL A 247 -14.05 6.75 4.68
N GLN A 248 -14.64 5.85 3.87
CA GLN A 248 -14.99 4.51 4.34
C GLN A 248 -13.75 3.72 4.77
N ALA A 249 -12.68 3.75 3.96
CA ALA A 249 -11.43 3.08 4.31
C ALA A 249 -10.83 3.59 5.63
N CYS A 250 -10.82 4.91 5.84
CA CYS A 250 -10.38 5.50 7.11
C CYS A 250 -11.23 5.03 8.30
N SER A 251 -12.52 4.86 8.09
CA SER A 251 -13.43 4.32 9.13
C SER A 251 -13.15 2.85 9.42
N ASP A 252 -13.01 2.03 8.38
CA ASP A 252 -12.73 0.59 8.47
C ASP A 252 -11.40 0.33 9.19
N LEU A 253 -10.40 1.19 8.94
CA LEU A 253 -9.07 1.14 9.58
C LEU A 253 -9.03 1.82 10.96
N ARG A 254 -10.15 2.28 11.50
CA ARG A 254 -10.22 3.00 12.80
C ARG A 254 -9.30 4.23 12.84
N SER A 255 -8.97 4.81 11.69
CA SER A 255 -8.07 5.97 11.59
C SER A 255 -8.79 7.32 11.56
N SER A 256 -10.12 7.32 11.53
CA SER A 256 -10.93 8.55 11.60
C SER A 256 -10.69 9.29 12.91
N GLY A 257 -10.32 10.57 12.82
CA GLY A 257 -10.06 11.42 13.99
C GLY A 257 -8.70 11.19 14.65
N THR A 258 -7.79 10.44 14.03
CA THR A 258 -6.45 10.16 14.56
C THR A 258 -5.35 11.01 13.90
N SER A 259 -5.70 11.94 13.00
CA SER A 259 -4.73 12.86 12.41
C SER A 259 -3.98 13.64 13.48
N LEU A 260 -2.67 13.68 13.37
CA LEU A 260 -1.85 14.56 14.19
C LEU A 260 -2.13 15.99 13.70
N GLY A 261 -2.92 16.74 14.45
CA GLY A 261 -3.24 18.14 14.12
C GLY A 261 -1.99 19.03 14.13
N LYS A 262 -2.13 20.25 13.58
CA LYS A 262 -1.03 21.25 13.54
C LYS A 262 -0.47 21.67 14.89
N ASN A 263 -1.05 21.19 15.99
CA ASN A 263 -0.71 21.57 17.36
C ASN A 263 0.08 20.48 18.13
N ILE A 264 0.84 19.62 17.44
CA ILE A 264 1.81 18.72 18.08
C ILE A 264 3.22 19.19 17.74
#